data_18c3605f2883fa65a4b15a575c02b629
#
_entry.id   18c3605f2883fa65a4b15a575c02b629
#
_cell.length_a   1.000
_cell.length_b   1.000
_cell.length_c   1.000
_cell.angle_alpha   90.00
_cell.angle_beta   90.00
_cell.angle_gamma   90.00
#
_symmetry.space_group_name_H-M   'P 1'
#
loop_
_entity.id
_entity.type
_entity.pdbx_description
1 polymer ?
#
loop_
_entity_poly.entity_id
_entity_poly.type
_entity_poly.pdbx_seq_one_letter_code
_entity_poly.pdbx_strand_id
1 'polypeptide(L)'
;MIFNPTVASITLRSALGRRRALLYAIPPLILIGVSAILRLTSPADPSWPARVLGEFGFSVVLPLTALIIGTSVLGAEVDDGSVVHLLATPVPRRTIITTKFTVAVVVTMVFAALPELLAGLIATGPRLALGMFAGALAASVIYNALFVCLSTATSRALAAGLCYVLIWEGVLANLVGGARILSIGHYGLAIASSIAHDPALKPGVGLATACVLGAIVTAGTLAAAVRRLGSFSLRGETA
;
A
#
# COMPACT_ATOMS: atom_id res chain seq x y z
N MET A 1 17.34 7.89 17.72
CA MET A 1 17.11 8.18 16.30
C MET A 1 15.96 7.31 15.79
N ILE A 2 15.01 7.87 15.02
CA ILE A 2 13.81 7.15 14.51
C ILE A 2 14.08 6.49 13.15
N PHE A 3 15.13 6.92 12.45
CA PHE A 3 15.50 6.48 11.10
C PHE A 3 16.98 6.16 11.02
N ASN A 4 17.33 5.05 10.33
CA ASN A 4 18.71 4.63 10.10
C ASN A 4 19.01 4.55 8.59
N PRO A 5 19.90 5.42 8.05
CA PRO A 5 20.16 5.48 6.62
C PRO A 5 20.82 4.22 6.07
N THR A 6 21.63 3.51 6.88
CA THR A 6 22.26 2.25 6.45
C THR A 6 21.21 1.15 6.25
N VAL A 7 20.28 1.00 7.21
CA VAL A 7 19.15 0.05 7.08
C VAL A 7 18.29 0.42 5.87
N ALA A 8 18.02 1.72 5.67
CA ALA A 8 17.24 2.19 4.53
C ALA A 8 17.89 1.84 3.19
N SER A 9 19.19 2.08 3.03
CA SER A 9 19.92 1.80 1.77
C SER A 9 19.95 0.30 1.45
N ILE A 10 20.17 -0.55 2.45
CA ILE A 10 20.16 -2.01 2.27
C ILE A 10 18.75 -2.48 1.88
N THR A 11 17.72 -2.03 2.61
CA THR A 11 16.34 -2.37 2.31
C THR A 11 15.91 -1.92 0.93
N LEU A 12 16.29 -0.70 0.52
CA LEU A 12 15.98 -0.16 -0.80
C LEU A 12 16.63 -0.99 -1.92
N ARG A 13 17.91 -1.34 -1.76
CA ARG A 13 18.65 -2.19 -2.74
C ARG A 13 18.02 -3.58 -2.84
N SER A 14 17.63 -4.18 -1.72
CA SER A 14 16.98 -5.50 -1.73
C SER A 14 15.57 -5.44 -2.33
N ALA A 15 14.81 -4.39 -2.06
CA ALA A 15 13.47 -4.17 -2.61
C ALA A 15 13.52 -3.91 -4.13
N LEU A 16 14.46 -3.09 -4.61
CA LEU A 16 14.60 -2.72 -6.02
C LEU A 16 15.43 -3.71 -6.85
N GLY A 17 15.72 -4.91 -6.35
CA GLY A 17 16.36 -5.96 -7.14
C GLY A 17 15.63 -6.17 -8.48
N ARG A 18 16.40 -6.29 -9.59
CA ARG A 18 15.90 -6.26 -10.99
C ARG A 18 14.63 -7.08 -11.24
N ARG A 19 14.55 -8.29 -10.69
CA ARG A 19 13.38 -9.17 -10.85
C ARG A 19 12.16 -8.67 -10.06
N ARG A 20 12.37 -8.12 -8.85
CA ARG A 20 11.30 -7.61 -8.00
C ARG A 20 10.75 -6.29 -8.55
N ALA A 21 11.61 -5.40 -9.02
CA ALA A 21 11.19 -4.13 -9.64
C ALA A 21 10.27 -4.35 -10.85
N LEU A 22 10.51 -5.39 -11.66
CA LEU A 22 9.62 -5.77 -12.75
C LEU A 22 8.23 -6.19 -12.25
N LEU A 23 8.16 -6.98 -11.16
CA LEU A 23 6.88 -7.38 -10.56
C LEU A 23 6.08 -6.19 -10.02
N TYR A 24 6.77 -5.18 -9.44
CA TYR A 24 6.11 -3.96 -8.96
C TYR A 24 5.57 -3.09 -10.11
N ALA A 25 6.23 -3.14 -11.27
CA ALA A 25 5.87 -2.32 -12.42
C ALA A 25 4.66 -2.87 -13.22
N ILE A 26 4.38 -4.17 -13.15
CA ILE A 26 3.30 -4.80 -13.95
C ILE A 26 1.92 -4.21 -13.65
N PRO A 27 1.41 -4.17 -12.40
CA PRO A 27 0.08 -3.65 -12.13
C PRO A 27 -0.11 -2.18 -12.55
N PRO A 28 0.81 -1.25 -12.22
CA PRO A 28 0.67 0.14 -12.64
C PRO A 28 0.81 0.34 -14.17
N LEU A 29 1.62 -0.45 -14.86
CA LEU A 29 1.71 -0.37 -16.31
C LEU A 29 0.39 -0.80 -16.98
N ILE A 30 -0.30 -1.79 -16.41
CA ILE A 30 -1.65 -2.19 -16.87
C ILE A 30 -2.62 -1.02 -16.68
N LEU A 31 -2.59 -0.34 -15.52
CA LEU A 31 -3.47 0.81 -15.25
C LEU A 31 -3.25 1.94 -16.28
N ILE A 32 -2.00 2.32 -16.52
CA ILE A 32 -1.66 3.36 -17.50
C ILE A 32 -2.08 2.93 -18.91
N GLY A 33 -1.80 1.68 -19.29
CA GLY A 33 -2.16 1.13 -20.59
C GLY A 33 -3.67 1.11 -20.82
N VAL A 34 -4.45 0.64 -19.85
CA VAL A 34 -5.92 0.63 -19.91
C VAL A 34 -6.45 2.06 -20.02
N SER A 35 -5.93 2.99 -19.21
CA SER A 35 -6.34 4.41 -19.27
C SER A 35 -6.03 5.04 -20.64
N ALA A 36 -4.87 4.74 -21.23
CA ALA A 36 -4.50 5.22 -22.55
C ALA A 36 -5.40 4.63 -23.66
N ILE A 37 -5.69 3.34 -23.62
CA ILE A 37 -6.57 2.67 -24.58
C ILE A 37 -7.98 3.26 -24.49
N LEU A 38 -8.56 3.38 -23.30
CA LEU A 38 -9.91 3.92 -23.12
C LEU A 38 -10.00 5.40 -23.53
N ARG A 39 -8.94 6.17 -23.33
CA ARG A 39 -8.87 7.56 -23.82
C ARG A 39 -8.99 7.63 -25.35
N LEU A 40 -8.41 6.66 -26.05
CA LEU A 40 -8.44 6.60 -27.52
C LEU A 40 -9.74 6.00 -28.08
N THR A 41 -10.31 4.99 -27.40
CA THR A 41 -11.46 4.22 -27.90
C THR A 41 -12.81 4.75 -27.42
N SER A 42 -12.86 5.39 -26.26
CA SER A 42 -14.10 5.86 -25.62
C SER A 42 -13.98 7.28 -25.06
N PRO A 43 -13.53 8.26 -25.87
CA PRO A 43 -13.30 9.63 -25.40
C PRO A 43 -14.58 10.35 -24.96
N ALA A 44 -15.75 9.91 -25.45
CA ALA A 44 -17.05 10.53 -25.17
C ALA A 44 -17.73 10.02 -23.89
N ASP A 45 -17.29 8.91 -23.30
CA ASP A 45 -17.85 8.42 -22.05
C ASP A 45 -17.18 9.10 -20.84
N PRO A 46 -17.87 10.00 -20.09
CA PRO A 46 -17.28 10.71 -18.95
C PRO A 46 -17.11 9.84 -17.71
N SER A 47 -17.66 8.63 -17.69
CA SER A 47 -17.73 7.78 -16.48
C SER A 47 -16.56 6.80 -16.35
N TRP A 48 -15.85 6.47 -17.44
CA TRP A 48 -14.78 5.47 -17.38
C TRP A 48 -13.59 5.88 -16.50
N PRO A 49 -13.18 7.19 -16.44
CA PRO A 49 -12.02 7.56 -15.64
C PRO A 49 -12.23 7.25 -14.16
N ALA A 50 -13.37 7.62 -13.60
CA ALA A 50 -13.70 7.36 -12.21
C ALA A 50 -13.79 5.86 -11.91
N ARG A 51 -14.34 5.06 -12.83
CA ARG A 51 -14.40 3.59 -12.68
C ARG A 51 -13.03 2.94 -12.74
N VAL A 52 -12.23 3.27 -13.74
CA VAL A 52 -10.91 2.65 -13.90
C VAL A 52 -9.96 3.06 -12.77
N LEU A 53 -9.84 4.34 -12.50
CA LEU A 53 -8.94 4.83 -11.47
C LEU A 53 -9.46 4.50 -10.06
N GLY A 54 -10.77 4.69 -9.81
CA GLY A 54 -11.39 4.41 -8.52
C GLY A 54 -11.50 2.92 -8.20
N GLU A 55 -12.12 2.14 -9.08
CA GLU A 55 -12.37 0.73 -8.80
C GLU A 55 -11.15 -0.14 -9.08
N PHE A 56 -10.54 -0.05 -10.27
CA PHE A 56 -9.39 -0.88 -10.62
C PHE A 56 -8.11 -0.37 -9.96
N GLY A 57 -7.84 0.94 -9.98
CA GLY A 57 -6.65 1.54 -9.38
C GLY A 57 -6.59 1.33 -7.88
N PHE A 58 -7.62 1.72 -7.15
CA PHE A 58 -7.62 1.65 -5.67
C PHE A 58 -7.98 0.28 -5.10
N SER A 59 -8.78 -0.54 -5.79
CA SER A 59 -9.16 -1.87 -5.27
C SER A 59 -8.22 -2.98 -5.70
N VAL A 60 -7.42 -2.79 -6.77
CA VAL A 60 -6.55 -3.84 -7.31
C VAL A 60 -5.10 -3.40 -7.39
N VAL A 61 -4.80 -2.36 -8.17
CA VAL A 61 -3.41 -1.99 -8.50
C VAL A 61 -2.65 -1.53 -7.26
N LEU A 62 -3.22 -0.60 -6.52
CA LEU A 62 -2.58 -0.01 -5.35
C LEU A 62 -2.38 -1.03 -4.21
N PRO A 63 -3.41 -1.80 -3.77
CA PRO A 63 -3.21 -2.77 -2.70
C PRO A 63 -2.29 -3.92 -3.10
N LEU A 64 -2.31 -4.41 -4.35
CA LEU A 64 -1.38 -5.44 -4.82
C LEU A 64 0.06 -4.94 -4.85
N THR A 65 0.29 -3.73 -5.37
CA THR A 65 1.62 -3.13 -5.39
C THR A 65 2.14 -2.92 -3.97
N ALA A 66 1.32 -2.37 -3.08
CA ALA A 66 1.67 -2.17 -1.66
C ALA A 66 1.90 -3.51 -0.94
N LEU A 67 1.12 -4.55 -1.25
CA LEU A 67 1.29 -5.90 -0.71
C LEU A 67 2.67 -6.47 -1.06
N ILE A 68 3.01 -6.49 -2.35
CA ILE A 68 4.27 -7.07 -2.81
C ILE A 68 5.46 -6.30 -2.21
N ILE A 69 5.40 -4.96 -2.18
CA ILE A 69 6.45 -4.11 -1.62
C ILE A 69 6.50 -4.25 -0.09
N GLY A 70 5.38 -4.05 0.60
CA GLY A 70 5.29 -4.05 2.06
C GLY A 70 5.70 -5.39 2.69
N THR A 71 5.37 -6.51 2.04
CA THR A 71 5.81 -7.82 2.50
C THR A 71 7.26 -8.11 2.14
N SER A 72 7.80 -7.56 1.05
CA SER A 72 9.19 -7.84 0.63
C SER A 72 10.25 -7.19 1.51
N VAL A 73 9.97 -6.04 2.13
CA VAL A 73 10.96 -5.27 2.91
C VAL A 73 11.34 -5.93 4.24
N LEU A 74 10.52 -6.83 4.76
CA LEU A 74 10.77 -7.55 6.00
C LEU A 74 10.58 -9.07 5.85
N GLY A 75 9.68 -9.50 4.97
CA GLY A 75 9.30 -10.90 4.83
C GLY A 75 10.46 -11.81 4.45
N ALA A 76 11.32 -11.39 3.54
CA ALA A 76 12.50 -12.17 3.16
C ALA A 76 13.41 -12.48 4.35
N GLU A 77 13.65 -11.52 5.24
CA GLU A 77 14.50 -11.70 6.42
C GLU A 77 13.84 -12.59 7.48
N VAL A 78 12.51 -12.56 7.56
CA VAL A 78 11.75 -13.44 8.47
C VAL A 78 11.73 -14.87 7.93
N ASP A 79 11.53 -15.03 6.62
CA ASP A 79 11.47 -16.35 5.97
C ASP A 79 12.82 -17.06 5.98
N ASP A 80 13.92 -16.32 5.73
CA ASP A 80 15.30 -16.85 5.73
C ASP A 80 15.91 -16.97 7.14
N GLY A 81 15.19 -16.56 8.18
CA GLY A 81 15.69 -16.56 9.58
C GLY A 81 16.78 -15.51 9.83
N SER A 82 17.18 -14.71 8.84
CA SER A 82 18.23 -13.69 8.97
C SER A 82 17.81 -12.51 9.84
N VAL A 83 16.54 -12.42 10.21
CA VAL A 83 16.02 -11.46 11.19
C VAL A 83 16.77 -11.51 12.52
N VAL A 84 17.31 -12.68 12.92
CA VAL A 84 18.12 -12.87 14.13
C VAL A 84 19.40 -12.02 14.06
N HIS A 85 20.07 -11.97 12.89
CA HIS A 85 21.26 -11.15 12.72
C HIS A 85 20.93 -9.65 12.79
N LEU A 86 19.76 -9.24 12.27
CA LEU A 86 19.29 -7.88 12.37
C LEU A 86 18.99 -7.49 13.82
N LEU A 87 18.45 -8.43 14.61
CA LEU A 87 18.14 -8.22 16.02
C LEU A 87 19.39 -8.24 16.92
N ALA A 88 20.50 -8.85 16.48
CA ALA A 88 21.79 -8.82 17.18
C ALA A 88 22.50 -7.45 17.05
N THR A 89 22.06 -6.57 16.16
CA THR A 89 22.59 -5.22 16.02
C THR A 89 22.10 -4.31 17.14
N PRO A 90 22.89 -3.33 17.64
CA PRO A 90 22.48 -2.40 18.68
C PRO A 90 21.48 -1.32 18.19
N VAL A 91 20.63 -1.66 17.22
CA VAL A 91 19.63 -0.76 16.65
C VAL A 91 18.28 -1.01 17.32
N PRO A 92 17.61 0.02 17.87
CA PRO A 92 16.30 -0.14 18.47
C PRO A 92 15.26 -0.70 17.45
N ARG A 93 14.46 -1.67 17.86
CA ARG A 93 13.45 -2.33 17.02
C ARG A 93 12.46 -1.36 16.38
N ARG A 94 12.12 -0.28 17.11
CA ARG A 94 11.30 0.81 16.57
C ARG A 94 11.97 1.45 15.34
N THR A 95 13.27 1.70 15.40
CA THR A 95 14.05 2.27 14.30
C THR A 95 14.06 1.33 13.10
N ILE A 96 14.17 0.01 13.30
CA ILE A 96 14.14 -0.97 12.21
C ILE A 96 12.78 -0.93 11.52
N ILE A 97 11.67 -1.06 12.26
CA ILE A 97 10.32 -1.07 11.69
C ILE A 97 10.01 0.27 11.00
N THR A 98 10.28 1.41 11.64
CA THR A 98 9.99 2.72 11.03
C THR A 98 10.81 2.96 9.79
N THR A 99 12.10 2.57 9.76
CA THR A 99 12.94 2.71 8.56
C THR A 99 12.43 1.84 7.40
N LYS A 100 12.13 0.57 7.66
CA LYS A 100 11.60 -0.36 6.64
C LYS A 100 10.23 0.08 6.14
N PHE A 101 9.34 0.50 7.03
CA PHE A 101 8.06 1.08 6.68
C PHE A 101 8.22 2.31 5.78
N THR A 102 9.10 3.25 6.13
CA THR A 102 9.35 4.45 5.31
C THR A 102 9.85 4.08 3.91
N VAL A 103 10.78 3.12 3.81
CA VAL A 103 11.25 2.62 2.50
C VAL A 103 10.10 2.00 1.71
N ALA A 104 9.28 1.15 2.33
CA ALA A 104 8.13 0.54 1.67
C ALA A 104 7.15 1.60 1.15
N VAL A 105 6.83 2.61 1.96
CA VAL A 105 5.95 3.71 1.56
C VAL A 105 6.53 4.48 0.38
N VAL A 106 7.81 4.87 0.42
CA VAL A 106 8.46 5.60 -0.68
C VAL A 106 8.46 4.80 -1.96
N VAL A 107 8.78 3.51 -1.91
CA VAL A 107 8.76 2.64 -3.09
C VAL A 107 7.33 2.50 -3.62
N THR A 108 6.33 2.30 -2.75
CA THR A 108 4.92 2.22 -3.15
C THR A 108 4.43 3.54 -3.75
N MET A 109 4.85 4.68 -3.24
CA MET A 109 4.53 5.99 -3.84
C MET A 109 5.02 6.08 -5.28
N VAL A 110 6.22 5.58 -5.56
CA VAL A 110 6.79 5.59 -6.92
C VAL A 110 6.06 4.61 -7.85
N PHE A 111 5.73 3.41 -7.37
CA PHE A 111 5.14 2.35 -8.20
C PHE A 111 3.62 2.28 -8.17
N ALA A 112 2.92 3.01 -7.30
CA ALA A 112 1.47 3.07 -7.28
C ALA A 112 0.93 4.48 -7.39
N ALA A 113 1.38 5.44 -6.54
CA ALA A 113 0.80 6.76 -6.54
C ALA A 113 1.18 7.59 -7.79
N LEU A 114 2.44 7.53 -8.26
CA LEU A 114 2.82 8.19 -9.52
C LEU A 114 2.08 7.65 -10.75
N PRO A 115 1.92 6.33 -10.94
CA PRO A 115 1.06 5.80 -11.99
C PRO A 115 -0.40 6.25 -11.92
N GLU A 116 -0.98 6.38 -10.72
CA GLU A 116 -2.32 6.96 -10.55
C GLU A 116 -2.37 8.42 -11.03
N LEU A 117 -1.34 9.21 -10.73
CA LEU A 117 -1.21 10.58 -11.26
C LEU A 117 -1.17 10.57 -12.79
N LEU A 118 -0.31 9.74 -13.39
CA LEU A 118 -0.14 9.67 -14.84
C LEU A 118 -1.43 9.19 -15.52
N ALA A 119 -2.06 8.14 -15.00
CA ALA A 119 -3.32 7.63 -15.53
C ALA A 119 -4.45 8.67 -15.43
N GLY A 120 -4.51 9.43 -14.32
CA GLY A 120 -5.45 10.53 -14.13
C GLY A 120 -5.24 11.69 -15.11
N LEU A 121 -3.98 12.04 -15.40
CA LEU A 121 -3.63 13.07 -16.39
C LEU A 121 -4.06 12.65 -17.81
N ILE A 122 -3.87 11.38 -18.15
CA ILE A 122 -4.31 10.80 -19.44
C ILE A 122 -5.84 10.79 -19.54
N ALA A 123 -6.51 10.47 -18.43
CA ALA A 123 -7.95 10.29 -18.39
C ALA A 123 -8.74 11.59 -18.64
N THR A 124 -8.60 12.58 -17.76
CA THR A 124 -9.44 13.80 -17.79
C THR A 124 -8.69 15.09 -17.50
N GLY A 125 -7.53 15.03 -16.83
CA GLY A 125 -6.75 16.23 -16.58
C GLY A 125 -6.29 16.39 -15.13
N PRO A 126 -5.69 17.55 -14.77
CA PRO A 126 -4.87 17.70 -13.57
C PRO A 126 -5.64 17.56 -12.25
N ARG A 127 -6.90 17.97 -12.22
CA ARG A 127 -7.69 17.96 -10.97
C ARG A 127 -7.99 16.53 -10.49
N LEU A 128 -8.46 15.67 -11.40
CA LEU A 128 -8.67 14.24 -11.10
C LEU A 128 -7.34 13.58 -10.77
N ALA A 129 -6.30 13.84 -11.56
CA ALA A 129 -4.98 13.28 -11.36
C ALA A 129 -4.40 13.60 -9.97
N LEU A 130 -4.49 14.85 -9.52
CA LEU A 130 -4.04 15.27 -8.19
C LEU A 130 -4.87 14.64 -7.07
N GLY A 131 -6.18 14.52 -7.26
CA GLY A 131 -7.04 13.81 -6.32
C GLY A 131 -6.64 12.34 -6.17
N MET A 132 -6.51 11.63 -7.29
CA MET A 132 -6.07 10.22 -7.31
C MET A 132 -4.69 10.03 -6.70
N PHE A 133 -3.75 10.91 -7.03
CA PHE A 133 -2.40 10.90 -6.46
C PHE A 133 -2.42 11.07 -4.93
N ALA A 134 -3.14 12.07 -4.41
CA ALA A 134 -3.23 12.32 -2.98
C ALA A 134 -3.90 11.16 -2.22
N GLY A 135 -4.98 10.61 -2.79
CA GLY A 135 -5.63 9.42 -2.23
C GLY A 135 -4.72 8.21 -2.23
N ALA A 136 -3.99 7.98 -3.32
CA ALA A 136 -3.03 6.88 -3.44
C ALA A 136 -1.83 7.04 -2.49
N LEU A 137 -1.35 8.26 -2.24
CA LEU A 137 -0.33 8.53 -1.23
C LEU A 137 -0.82 8.13 0.17
N ALA A 138 -2.00 8.56 0.56
CA ALA A 138 -2.58 8.24 1.86
C ALA A 138 -2.82 6.73 2.02
N ALA A 139 -3.42 6.09 1.03
CA ALA A 139 -3.66 4.65 1.05
C ALA A 139 -2.35 3.84 1.06
N SER A 140 -1.30 4.30 0.37
CA SER A 140 0.04 3.68 0.39
C SER A 140 0.62 3.63 1.81
N VAL A 141 0.44 4.69 2.61
CA VAL A 141 0.88 4.72 4.01
C VAL A 141 0.15 3.65 4.82
N ILE A 142 -1.17 3.56 4.69
CA ILE A 142 -2.00 2.66 5.48
C ILE A 142 -1.75 1.19 5.09
N TYR A 143 -1.74 0.87 3.79
CA TYR A 143 -1.46 -0.49 3.29
C TYR A 143 -0.08 -0.98 3.69
N ASN A 144 0.97 -0.15 3.55
CA ASN A 144 2.32 -0.56 3.94
C ASN A 144 2.44 -0.78 5.46
N ALA A 145 1.76 0.01 6.29
CA ALA A 145 1.72 -0.23 7.74
C ALA A 145 1.08 -1.60 8.06
N LEU A 146 -0.03 -1.94 7.38
CA LEU A 146 -0.69 -3.24 7.52
C LEU A 146 0.23 -4.39 7.06
N PHE A 147 0.83 -4.30 5.86
CA PHE A 147 1.61 -5.38 5.28
C PHE A 147 2.97 -5.58 5.97
N VAL A 148 3.61 -4.52 6.45
CA VAL A 148 4.78 -4.62 7.33
C VAL A 148 4.42 -5.30 8.66
N CYS A 149 3.27 -4.98 9.25
CA CYS A 149 2.77 -5.68 10.43
C CYS A 149 2.52 -7.17 10.13
N LEU A 150 1.89 -7.48 9.01
CA LEU A 150 1.61 -8.85 8.59
C LEU A 150 2.90 -9.67 8.41
N SER A 151 3.96 -9.06 7.87
CA SER A 151 5.29 -9.69 7.73
C SER A 151 5.94 -10.05 9.07
N THR A 152 5.60 -9.33 10.15
CA THR A 152 6.04 -9.70 11.50
C THR A 152 5.13 -10.74 12.15
N ALA A 153 3.95 -10.99 11.58
CA ALA A 153 2.92 -11.85 12.16
C ALA A 153 2.99 -13.29 11.65
N THR A 154 3.40 -13.48 10.41
CA THR A 154 3.41 -14.79 9.74
C THR A 154 4.52 -14.88 8.70
N SER A 155 5.12 -16.06 8.56
CA SER A 155 6.07 -16.40 7.50
C SER A 155 5.43 -16.44 6.10
N ARG A 156 4.10 -16.51 6.02
CA ARG A 156 3.36 -16.51 4.75
C ARG A 156 2.63 -15.16 4.53
N ALA A 157 3.30 -14.05 4.84
CA ALA A 157 2.71 -12.71 4.80
C ALA A 157 2.13 -12.35 3.44
N LEU A 158 2.80 -12.72 2.34
CA LEU A 158 2.29 -12.47 0.99
C LEU A 158 0.96 -13.19 0.73
N ALA A 159 0.86 -14.47 1.10
CA ALA A 159 -0.38 -15.24 0.90
C ALA A 159 -1.53 -14.70 1.77
N ALA A 160 -1.26 -14.42 3.04
CA ALA A 160 -2.26 -13.84 3.95
C ALA A 160 -2.71 -12.45 3.49
N GLY A 161 -1.79 -11.61 3.02
CA GLY A 161 -2.11 -10.30 2.47
C GLY A 161 -2.88 -10.39 1.16
N LEU A 162 -2.58 -11.37 0.30
CA LEU A 162 -3.34 -11.62 -0.92
C LEU A 162 -4.78 -12.03 -0.60
N CYS A 163 -4.99 -12.91 0.37
CA CYS A 163 -6.33 -13.25 0.86
C CYS A 163 -7.09 -12.00 1.37
N TYR A 164 -6.41 -11.14 2.13
CA TYR A 164 -7.00 -9.87 2.58
C TYR A 164 -7.41 -8.98 1.39
N VAL A 165 -6.51 -8.77 0.43
CA VAL A 165 -6.80 -7.91 -0.73
C VAL A 165 -7.95 -8.48 -1.57
N LEU A 166 -7.91 -9.78 -1.91
CA LEU A 166 -8.92 -10.37 -2.78
C LEU A 166 -10.29 -10.51 -2.09
N ILE A 167 -10.32 -10.99 -0.85
CA ILE A 167 -11.57 -11.28 -0.15
C ILE A 167 -12.14 -9.98 0.44
N TRP A 168 -11.33 -9.20 1.17
CA TRP A 168 -11.81 -8.03 1.88
C TRP A 168 -12.00 -6.83 0.94
N GLU A 169 -10.94 -6.41 0.25
CA GLU A 169 -11.00 -5.23 -0.63
C GLU A 169 -11.74 -5.54 -1.94
N GLY A 170 -11.50 -6.72 -2.54
CA GLY A 170 -12.08 -7.09 -3.82
C GLY A 170 -13.56 -7.48 -3.73
N VAL A 171 -13.95 -8.24 -2.70
CA VAL A 171 -15.30 -8.82 -2.59
C VAL A 171 -16.13 -8.13 -1.51
N LEU A 172 -15.72 -8.22 -0.24
CA LEU A 172 -16.56 -7.78 0.89
C LEU A 172 -16.81 -6.28 0.90
N ALA A 173 -15.79 -5.46 0.64
CA ALA A 173 -15.95 -4.01 0.62
C ALA A 173 -16.89 -3.53 -0.51
N ASN A 174 -17.00 -4.29 -1.59
CA ASN A 174 -17.88 -3.95 -2.70
C ASN A 174 -19.31 -4.49 -2.55
N LEU A 175 -19.47 -5.68 -1.95
CA LEU A 175 -20.80 -6.31 -1.78
C LEU A 175 -21.54 -5.84 -0.53
N VAL A 176 -20.82 -5.57 0.57
CA VAL A 176 -21.43 -5.23 1.85
C VAL A 176 -21.17 -3.75 2.16
N GLY A 177 -22.22 -2.92 2.09
CA GLY A 177 -22.10 -1.47 2.30
C GLY A 177 -21.44 -1.06 3.63
N GLY A 178 -21.65 -1.82 4.71
CA GLY A 178 -21.00 -1.59 6.00
C GLY A 178 -19.49 -1.95 6.03
N ALA A 179 -19.05 -2.87 5.19
CA ALA A 179 -17.64 -3.28 5.13
C ALA A 179 -16.72 -2.20 4.51
N ARG A 180 -17.28 -1.27 3.75
CA ARG A 180 -16.56 -0.11 3.18
C ARG A 180 -15.89 0.75 4.24
N ILE A 181 -16.46 0.83 5.44
CA ILE A 181 -15.90 1.59 6.58
C ILE A 181 -14.53 1.04 7.00
N LEU A 182 -14.25 -0.24 6.76
CA LEU A 182 -12.98 -0.88 7.11
C LEU A 182 -12.09 -1.14 5.88
N SER A 183 -12.44 -0.59 4.71
CA SER A 183 -11.64 -0.72 3.49
C SER A 183 -10.67 0.44 3.34
N ILE A 184 -9.38 0.11 3.22
CA ILE A 184 -8.30 1.08 3.04
C ILE A 184 -8.42 1.76 1.67
N GLY A 185 -8.84 1.02 0.63
CA GLY A 185 -9.10 1.58 -0.70
C GLY A 185 -10.13 2.70 -0.65
N HIS A 186 -11.21 2.52 0.11
CA HIS A 186 -12.23 3.56 0.31
C HIS A 186 -11.73 4.79 1.09
N TYR A 187 -10.73 4.64 1.98
CA TYR A 187 -10.10 5.81 2.63
C TYR A 187 -9.32 6.65 1.63
N GLY A 188 -8.52 5.99 0.79
CA GLY A 188 -7.82 6.70 -0.31
C GLY A 188 -8.79 7.36 -1.27
N LEU A 189 -9.87 6.67 -1.63
CA LEU A 189 -10.89 7.19 -2.53
C LEU A 189 -11.64 8.40 -1.93
N ALA A 190 -11.88 8.42 -0.61
CA ALA A 190 -12.48 9.56 0.09
C ALA A 190 -11.60 10.81 0.02
N ILE A 191 -10.27 10.64 0.16
CA ILE A 191 -9.32 11.74 0.01
C ILE A 191 -9.26 12.18 -1.46
N ALA A 192 -9.22 11.24 -2.40
CA ALA A 192 -9.23 11.53 -3.83
C ALA A 192 -10.44 12.34 -4.24
N SER A 193 -11.64 11.92 -3.82
CA SER A 193 -12.91 12.60 -4.15
C SER A 193 -13.01 14.01 -3.56
N SER A 194 -12.43 14.25 -2.39
CA SER A 194 -12.42 15.57 -1.74
C SER A 194 -11.62 16.61 -2.52
N ILE A 195 -10.62 16.17 -3.30
CA ILE A 195 -9.77 17.04 -4.13
C ILE A 195 -10.29 17.10 -5.57
N ALA A 196 -10.62 15.94 -6.13
CA ALA A 196 -11.10 15.84 -7.50
C ALA A 196 -12.47 16.51 -7.70
N HIS A 197 -13.35 16.43 -6.71
CA HIS A 197 -14.75 16.91 -6.74
C HIS A 197 -15.52 16.29 -7.93
N ASP A 198 -15.19 15.05 -8.29
CA ASP A 198 -15.84 14.31 -9.36
C ASP A 198 -17.01 13.49 -8.77
N PRO A 199 -18.27 13.74 -9.18
CA PRO A 199 -19.45 13.04 -8.66
C PRO A 199 -19.49 11.55 -9.01
N ALA A 200 -18.68 11.12 -9.98
CA ALA A 200 -18.56 9.70 -10.34
C ALA A 200 -17.69 8.91 -9.35
N LEU A 201 -16.83 9.59 -8.58
CA LEU A 201 -16.09 8.99 -7.47
C LEU A 201 -17.02 8.86 -6.26
N LYS A 202 -17.37 7.63 -5.90
CA LYS A 202 -18.28 7.33 -4.79
C LYS A 202 -17.52 6.65 -3.65
N PRO A 203 -16.81 7.40 -2.80
CA PRO A 203 -16.20 6.83 -1.60
C PRO A 203 -17.30 6.30 -0.68
N GLY A 204 -17.11 5.11 -0.13
CA GLY A 204 -18.07 4.53 0.80
C GLY A 204 -18.05 5.16 2.19
N VAL A 205 -17.13 6.13 2.43
CA VAL A 205 -16.87 6.76 3.74
C VAL A 205 -16.61 8.25 3.59
N GLY A 206 -16.91 9.02 4.63
CA GLY A 206 -16.60 10.45 4.67
C GLY A 206 -15.11 10.72 4.89
N LEU A 207 -14.63 11.89 4.45
CA LEU A 207 -13.21 12.28 4.57
C LEU A 207 -12.69 12.24 6.01
N ALA A 208 -13.46 12.77 6.97
CA ALA A 208 -13.06 12.77 8.39
C ALA A 208 -12.91 11.34 8.92
N THR A 209 -13.86 10.46 8.61
CA THR A 209 -13.81 9.03 8.99
C THR A 209 -12.61 8.34 8.36
N ALA A 210 -12.33 8.58 7.08
CA ALA A 210 -11.18 8.03 6.37
C ALA A 210 -9.85 8.45 7.03
N CYS A 211 -9.68 9.72 7.36
CA CYS A 211 -8.48 10.23 8.01
C CYS A 211 -8.29 9.65 9.43
N VAL A 212 -9.36 9.63 10.24
CA VAL A 212 -9.29 9.10 11.62
C VAL A 212 -9.01 7.61 11.63
N LEU A 213 -9.79 6.82 10.88
CA LEU A 213 -9.60 5.38 10.84
C LEU A 213 -8.27 5.01 10.18
N GLY A 214 -7.86 5.70 9.11
CA GLY A 214 -6.56 5.51 8.49
C GLY A 214 -5.39 5.76 9.44
N ALA A 215 -5.47 6.82 10.26
CA ALA A 215 -4.46 7.10 11.29
C ALA A 215 -4.45 6.02 12.39
N ILE A 216 -5.63 5.58 12.86
CA ILE A 216 -5.75 4.51 13.88
C ILE A 216 -5.16 3.21 13.36
N VAL A 217 -5.53 2.80 12.12
CA VAL A 217 -5.00 1.57 11.50
C VAL A 217 -3.48 1.66 11.35
N THR A 218 -2.96 2.77 10.85
CA THR A 218 -1.51 2.97 10.68
C THR A 218 -0.77 2.89 12.00
N ALA A 219 -1.21 3.65 13.00
CA ALA A 219 -0.57 3.67 14.32
C ALA A 219 -0.68 2.31 15.03
N GLY A 220 -1.86 1.67 14.98
CA GLY A 220 -2.11 0.38 15.60
C GLY A 220 -1.28 -0.75 14.99
N THR A 221 -1.21 -0.82 13.66
CA THR A 221 -0.43 -1.86 12.96
C THR A 221 1.07 -1.67 13.15
N LEU A 222 1.59 -0.44 13.12
CA LEU A 222 3.00 -0.17 13.40
C LEU A 222 3.36 -0.49 14.85
N ALA A 223 2.51 -0.14 15.81
CA ALA A 223 2.71 -0.50 17.22
C ALA A 223 2.71 -2.02 17.42
N ALA A 224 1.80 -2.74 16.73
CA ALA A 224 1.75 -4.19 16.75
C ALA A 224 3.00 -4.82 16.13
N ALA A 225 3.49 -4.28 14.98
CA ALA A 225 4.72 -4.73 14.33
C ALA A 225 5.94 -4.62 15.27
N VAL A 226 6.09 -3.48 15.94
CA VAL A 226 7.19 -3.25 16.90
C VAL A 226 7.12 -4.23 18.08
N ARG A 227 5.93 -4.46 18.64
CA ARG A 227 5.73 -5.42 19.74
C ARG A 227 6.05 -6.86 19.33
N ARG A 228 5.57 -7.28 18.14
CA ARG A 228 5.82 -8.63 17.61
C ARG A 228 7.29 -8.87 17.30
N LEU A 229 7.99 -7.92 16.70
CA LEU A 229 9.42 -8.02 16.48
C LEU A 229 10.18 -8.17 17.83
N GLY A 230 9.58 -7.68 18.93
CA GLY A 230 10.08 -7.85 20.30
C GLY A 230 10.00 -9.29 20.81
N SER A 231 8.98 -10.03 20.45
CA SER A 231 8.77 -11.39 20.96
C SER A 231 9.61 -12.46 20.23
N PHE A 232 10.16 -12.18 19.05
CA PHE A 232 11.05 -13.09 18.34
C PHE A 232 12.36 -13.38 19.09
N SER A 233 12.91 -12.41 19.84
CA SER A 233 14.19 -12.60 20.55
C SER A 233 14.09 -13.51 21.79
N LEU A 234 12.89 -13.71 22.34
CA LEU A 234 12.70 -14.52 23.55
C LEU A 234 12.51 -16.03 23.24
N ARG A 235 12.18 -16.38 21.99
CA ARG A 235 12.00 -17.78 21.59
C ARG A 235 13.26 -18.43 21.03
N GLY A 236 14.27 -17.67 20.65
CA GLY A 236 15.55 -18.18 20.14
C GLY A 236 16.56 -18.57 21.21
N GLU A 237 16.35 -18.20 22.49
CA GLU A 237 17.26 -18.51 23.60
C GLU A 237 16.85 -19.75 24.41
N THR A 238 15.74 -20.41 24.06
CA THR A 238 15.22 -21.60 24.79
C THR A 238 15.14 -22.87 23.94
N ALA A 239 15.93 -22.96 22.85
CA ALA A 239 16.05 -24.17 22.04
C ALA A 239 17.48 -24.64 21.95
#